data_2bdb84a548136ba640972b6772593f7d
#
_entry.id   2bdb84a548136ba640972b6772593f7d
#
_cell.length_a   1.000
_cell.length_b   1.000
_cell.length_c   1.000
_cell.angle_alpha   90.00
_cell.angle_beta   90.00
_cell.angle_gamma   90.00
#
_symmetry.space_group_name_H-M   'P 1'
#
loop_
_entity.id
_entity.type
_entity.pdbx_description
1 polymer ?
#
loop_
_entity_poly.entity_id
_entity_poly.type
_entity_poly.pdbx_seq_one_letter_code
_entity_poly.pdbx_strand_id
1 'polypeptide(L)'
;MVSFVITSCLDDDNNIEYSPDATIHAFELDTTGLGKYKFTIDQLKSEIYNEDSLPVHADTIIDKILITKLTTASGVVTMKDQSGKDSIINIADSIDLRKPIKLKVWSTEALAGTSPDQTREYTISVRVHKHDPDSLRWNYVANISNSESIKEQKTVILGENILTYSVVDNVLKVYIAQKGNAMSWVSNSLEENPFKNSLPSSILSYNNKLYATTADNNDGNVYESTNGIKWETSGLFENEHVNLSLIHI
;
A
#
# COMPACT_ATOMS: atom_id res chain seq x y z
N MET A 1 -55.58 53.29 -33.55
CA MET A 1 -55.73 52.20 -32.63
C MET A 1 -55.02 50.99 -33.24
N VAL A 2 -53.78 50.68 -32.77
CA VAL A 2 -52.97 49.60 -33.32
C VAL A 2 -53.14 48.44 -32.37
N SER A 3 -53.75 47.33 -32.81
CA SER A 3 -53.92 46.12 -32.07
C SER A 3 -52.66 45.22 -32.23
N PHE A 4 -51.87 45.03 -31.16
CA PHE A 4 -50.81 44.04 -31.16
C PHE A 4 -51.44 42.68 -30.80
N VAL A 5 -51.46 41.78 -31.75
CA VAL A 5 -51.77 40.38 -31.54
C VAL A 5 -50.47 39.73 -31.13
N ILE A 6 -50.36 39.36 -29.84
CA ILE A 6 -49.30 38.52 -29.35
C ILE A 6 -49.73 37.09 -29.65
N THR A 7 -49.23 36.48 -30.70
CA THR A 7 -49.29 35.03 -30.89
C THR A 7 -48.24 34.42 -29.95
N SER A 8 -48.68 33.95 -28.80
CA SER A 8 -47.91 33.02 -27.95
C SER A 8 -47.86 31.69 -28.72
N CYS A 9 -46.74 31.37 -29.31
CA CYS A 9 -46.43 30.01 -29.68
C CYS A 9 -46.16 29.26 -28.36
N LEU A 10 -47.18 28.66 -27.80
CA LEU A 10 -47.06 27.54 -26.91
C LEU A 10 -46.90 26.31 -27.81
N ASP A 11 -45.65 26.03 -28.20
CA ASP A 11 -45.30 24.71 -28.66
C ASP A 11 -45.36 23.78 -27.42
N ASP A 12 -46.48 23.10 -27.30
CA ASP A 12 -46.64 21.96 -26.40
C ASP A 12 -45.89 20.73 -26.96
N ASP A 13 -44.61 20.89 -27.28
CA ASP A 13 -43.75 19.74 -27.48
C ASP A 13 -43.29 19.26 -26.12
N ASN A 14 -44.18 18.51 -25.45
CA ASN A 14 -43.87 17.63 -24.32
C ASN A 14 -42.94 16.49 -24.79
N ASN A 15 -41.88 16.81 -25.49
CA ASN A 15 -40.85 15.87 -25.85
C ASN A 15 -39.89 15.79 -24.65
N ILE A 16 -40.25 14.99 -23.65
CA ILE A 16 -39.35 14.68 -22.53
C ILE A 16 -38.19 13.88 -23.11
N GLU A 17 -37.03 14.52 -23.23
CA GLU A 17 -35.80 13.84 -23.61
C GLU A 17 -35.32 13.02 -22.42
N TYR A 18 -35.37 11.71 -22.54
CA TYR A 18 -34.77 10.80 -21.59
C TYR A 18 -33.29 10.62 -21.93
N SER A 19 -32.45 10.56 -20.88
CA SER A 19 -31.00 10.39 -21.00
C SER A 19 -30.60 8.95 -20.66
N PRO A 20 -29.71 8.30 -21.42
CA PRO A 20 -29.14 7.01 -21.06
C PRO A 20 -28.10 7.09 -19.95
N ASP A 21 -27.78 8.30 -19.44
CA ASP A 21 -26.74 8.51 -18.45
C ASP A 21 -27.13 7.91 -17.09
N ALA A 22 -26.40 6.86 -16.71
CA ALA A 22 -26.48 6.18 -15.42
C ALA A 22 -25.18 6.37 -14.61
N THR A 23 -24.46 7.49 -14.81
CA THR A 23 -23.20 7.72 -14.09
C THR A 23 -23.39 8.54 -12.81
N ILE A 24 -22.49 8.30 -11.84
CA ILE A 24 -22.36 9.14 -10.65
C ILE A 24 -21.40 10.29 -11.02
N HIS A 25 -21.89 11.52 -10.92
CA HIS A 25 -21.15 12.72 -11.28
C HIS A 25 -20.40 13.32 -10.08
N ALA A 26 -20.95 13.17 -8.88
CA ALA A 26 -20.31 13.61 -7.65
C ALA A 26 -20.65 12.70 -6.48
N PHE A 27 -19.66 12.47 -5.60
CA PHE A 27 -19.81 11.68 -4.40
C PHE A 27 -18.94 12.25 -3.29
N GLU A 28 -19.55 12.48 -2.11
CA GLU A 28 -18.85 12.94 -0.90
C GLU A 28 -19.47 12.26 0.32
N LEU A 29 -18.64 11.99 1.31
CA LEU A 29 -19.04 11.45 2.62
C LEU A 29 -18.82 12.49 3.73
N ASP A 30 -19.59 12.39 4.79
CA ASP A 30 -19.37 13.17 6.00
C ASP A 30 -18.14 12.65 6.76
N THR A 31 -16.99 13.27 6.51
CA THR A 31 -15.76 12.98 7.23
C THR A 31 -15.46 13.99 8.32
N THR A 32 -16.50 14.68 8.84
CA THR A 32 -16.37 15.64 9.92
C THR A 32 -15.71 14.98 11.14
N GLY A 33 -14.62 15.59 11.63
CA GLY A 33 -13.80 15.03 12.72
C GLY A 33 -12.67 14.11 12.28
N LEU A 34 -12.62 13.66 11.01
CA LEU A 34 -11.50 12.90 10.46
C LEU A 34 -10.57 13.75 9.59
N GLY A 35 -11.06 14.89 9.08
CA GLY A 35 -10.39 15.73 8.10
C GLY A 35 -11.13 15.77 6.76
N LYS A 36 -10.52 16.41 5.76
CA LYS A 36 -11.07 16.47 4.41
C LYS A 36 -10.44 15.35 3.57
N TYR A 37 -11.28 14.42 3.16
CA TYR A 37 -10.87 13.31 2.30
C TYR A 37 -11.58 13.41 0.94
N LYS A 38 -10.79 13.24 -0.11
CA LYS A 38 -11.29 13.24 -1.48
C LYS A 38 -11.64 11.82 -1.91
N PHE A 39 -12.81 11.68 -2.52
CA PHE A 39 -13.26 10.44 -3.13
C PHE A 39 -13.13 10.53 -4.64
N THR A 40 -12.48 9.53 -5.21
CA THR A 40 -12.32 9.40 -6.68
C THR A 40 -13.42 8.48 -7.21
N ILE A 41 -14.05 8.91 -8.29
CA ILE A 41 -15.03 8.13 -9.04
C ILE A 41 -14.32 7.60 -10.30
N ASP A 42 -13.95 6.34 -10.29
CA ASP A 42 -13.40 5.67 -11.48
C ASP A 42 -14.54 5.20 -12.37
N GLN A 43 -14.82 5.99 -13.41
CA GLN A 43 -15.91 5.70 -14.34
C GLN A 43 -15.65 4.44 -15.19
N LEU A 44 -14.39 4.06 -15.42
CA LEU A 44 -14.07 2.88 -16.23
C LEU A 44 -14.32 1.60 -15.45
N LYS A 45 -13.92 1.57 -14.18
CA LYS A 45 -14.09 0.42 -13.29
C LYS A 45 -15.42 0.42 -12.55
N SER A 46 -16.13 1.55 -12.57
CA SER A 46 -17.34 1.78 -11.75
C SER A 46 -17.04 1.58 -10.26
N GLU A 47 -15.97 2.21 -9.79
CA GLU A 47 -15.51 2.18 -8.41
C GLU A 47 -15.45 3.58 -7.81
N ILE A 48 -15.77 3.69 -6.52
CA ILE A 48 -15.62 4.91 -5.74
C ILE A 48 -14.77 4.59 -4.53
N TYR A 49 -13.67 5.34 -4.35
CA TYR A 49 -12.74 5.11 -3.25
C TYR A 49 -12.06 6.42 -2.80
N ASN A 50 -11.59 6.45 -1.56
CA ASN A 50 -10.78 7.55 -1.06
C ASN A 50 -9.34 7.44 -1.56
N GLU A 51 -8.76 8.58 -2.02
CA GLU A 51 -7.37 8.63 -2.49
C GLU A 51 -6.41 8.35 -1.34
N ASP A 52 -6.58 9.03 -0.21
CA ASP A 52 -5.82 8.82 1.01
C ASP A 52 -6.62 7.97 2.00
N SER A 53 -5.96 7.02 2.67
CA SER A 53 -6.61 6.19 3.68
C SER A 53 -7.04 7.02 4.90
N LEU A 54 -8.22 6.73 5.43
CA LEU A 54 -8.69 7.33 6.68
C LEU A 54 -7.81 6.91 7.86
N PRO A 55 -7.79 7.66 8.97
CA PRO A 55 -7.03 7.32 10.17
C PRO A 55 -7.43 5.98 10.77
N VAL A 56 -6.55 5.40 11.58
CA VAL A 56 -6.69 4.04 12.18
C VAL A 56 -8.00 3.82 12.94
N HIS A 57 -8.60 4.88 13.50
CA HIS A 57 -9.82 4.77 14.30
C HIS A 57 -11.09 5.13 13.53
N ALA A 58 -10.99 5.30 12.22
CA ALA A 58 -12.14 5.69 11.40
C ALA A 58 -13.21 4.59 11.29
N ASP A 59 -12.91 3.34 11.61
CA ASP A 59 -13.88 2.22 11.59
C ASP A 59 -15.12 2.48 12.44
N THR A 60 -14.98 3.22 13.55
CA THR A 60 -16.08 3.59 14.44
C THR A 60 -16.93 4.75 13.91
N ILE A 61 -16.50 5.37 12.83
CA ILE A 61 -17.20 6.49 12.17
C ILE A 61 -17.85 6.01 10.89
N ILE A 62 -17.13 5.19 10.10
CA ILE A 62 -17.65 4.68 8.82
C ILE A 62 -18.71 3.58 8.98
N ASP A 63 -18.96 3.08 10.20
CA ASP A 63 -20.07 2.16 10.47
C ASP A 63 -21.44 2.84 10.38
N LYS A 64 -21.50 4.17 10.49
CA LYS A 64 -22.70 5.01 10.42
C LYS A 64 -22.40 6.36 9.75
N ILE A 65 -21.82 6.33 8.55
CA ILE A 65 -21.45 7.53 7.84
C ILE A 65 -22.58 8.01 6.93
N LEU A 66 -22.70 9.33 6.77
CA LEU A 66 -23.68 9.93 5.87
C LEU A 66 -23.04 10.23 4.51
N ILE A 67 -23.84 10.06 3.46
CA ILE A 67 -23.51 10.58 2.13
C ILE A 67 -23.93 12.06 2.09
N THR A 68 -22.97 12.97 2.01
CA THR A 68 -23.25 14.41 1.95
C THR A 68 -23.50 14.90 0.54
N LYS A 69 -23.02 14.16 -0.46
CA LYS A 69 -23.25 14.48 -1.87
C LYS A 69 -23.32 13.22 -2.71
N LEU A 70 -24.38 13.09 -3.48
CA LEU A 70 -24.57 12.04 -4.47
C LEU A 70 -25.36 12.65 -5.64
N THR A 71 -24.68 12.84 -6.76
CA THR A 71 -25.28 13.48 -7.95
C THR A 71 -25.24 12.54 -9.14
N THR A 72 -26.39 12.32 -9.75
CA THR A 72 -26.59 11.54 -10.99
C THR A 72 -27.54 12.28 -11.91
N ALA A 73 -27.63 11.87 -13.17
CA ALA A 73 -28.55 12.50 -14.13
C ALA A 73 -30.04 12.29 -13.75
N SER A 74 -30.41 11.12 -13.26
CA SER A 74 -31.82 10.81 -12.88
C SER A 74 -32.16 11.17 -11.45
N GLY A 75 -31.16 11.30 -10.57
CA GLY A 75 -31.36 11.42 -9.13
C GLY A 75 -31.78 10.11 -8.44
N VAL A 76 -31.94 8.98 -9.16
CA VAL A 76 -32.38 7.70 -8.60
C VAL A 76 -31.21 6.73 -8.47
N VAL A 77 -30.90 6.42 -7.23
CA VAL A 77 -29.86 5.43 -6.87
C VAL A 77 -30.46 4.43 -5.91
N THR A 78 -30.22 3.16 -6.14
CA THR A 78 -30.69 2.07 -5.27
C THR A 78 -29.51 1.29 -4.66
N MET A 79 -29.77 0.66 -3.53
CA MET A 79 -28.89 -0.30 -2.86
C MET A 79 -29.72 -1.54 -2.52
N LYS A 80 -29.11 -2.71 -2.51
CA LYS A 80 -29.78 -3.91 -2.06
C LYS A 80 -29.98 -3.88 -0.55
N ASP A 81 -31.22 -4.07 -0.12
CA ASP A 81 -31.57 -4.23 1.28
C ASP A 81 -31.14 -5.62 1.80
N GLN A 82 -31.41 -5.89 3.09
CA GLN A 82 -31.09 -7.18 3.71
C GLN A 82 -31.83 -8.38 3.07
N SER A 83 -32.93 -8.13 2.37
CA SER A 83 -33.68 -9.16 1.63
C SER A 83 -33.18 -9.37 0.20
N GLY A 84 -32.19 -8.56 -0.24
CA GLY A 84 -31.64 -8.58 -1.61
C GLY A 84 -32.46 -7.81 -2.62
N LYS A 85 -33.47 -7.04 -2.18
CA LYS A 85 -34.31 -6.21 -3.04
C LYS A 85 -33.69 -4.80 -3.18
N ASP A 86 -33.78 -4.22 -4.39
CA ASP A 86 -33.36 -2.86 -4.63
C ASP A 86 -34.24 -1.85 -3.88
N SER A 87 -33.64 -1.05 -3.01
CA SER A 87 -34.26 0.02 -2.25
C SER A 87 -33.63 1.36 -2.58
N ILE A 88 -34.43 2.40 -2.77
CA ILE A 88 -33.91 3.75 -3.06
C ILE A 88 -33.13 4.24 -1.84
N ILE A 89 -31.93 4.77 -2.11
CA ILE A 89 -31.11 5.35 -1.06
C ILE A 89 -31.68 6.69 -0.63
N ASN A 90 -31.86 6.82 0.69
CA ASN A 90 -32.06 8.11 1.31
C ASN A 90 -30.74 8.59 1.89
N ILE A 91 -30.20 9.69 1.35
CA ILE A 91 -28.91 10.27 1.79
C ILE A 91 -28.95 10.82 3.23
N ALA A 92 -30.15 10.96 3.82
CA ALA A 92 -30.30 11.31 5.23
C ALA A 92 -30.06 10.11 6.17
N ASP A 93 -30.05 8.88 5.64
CA ASP A 93 -29.78 7.67 6.40
C ASP A 93 -28.29 7.34 6.37
N SER A 94 -27.76 6.92 7.50
CA SER A 94 -26.36 6.48 7.60
C SER A 94 -26.17 5.11 6.96
N ILE A 95 -25.01 4.90 6.38
CA ILE A 95 -24.58 3.64 5.76
C ILE A 95 -23.34 3.09 6.45
N ASP A 96 -23.19 1.76 6.44
CA ASP A 96 -21.99 1.07 6.95
C ASP A 96 -21.01 0.81 5.80
N LEU A 97 -19.86 1.49 5.83
CA LEU A 97 -18.79 1.38 4.84
C LEU A 97 -17.56 0.61 5.33
N ARG A 98 -17.66 -0.14 6.43
CA ARG A 98 -16.58 -1.04 6.87
C ARG A 98 -16.33 -2.18 5.88
N LYS A 99 -17.29 -2.44 5.01
CA LYS A 99 -17.16 -3.35 3.86
C LYS A 99 -17.61 -2.63 2.59
N PRO A 100 -17.08 -3.00 1.42
CA PRO A 100 -17.54 -2.45 0.16
C PRO A 100 -19.04 -2.67 -0.03
N ILE A 101 -19.75 -1.64 -0.48
CA ILE A 101 -21.17 -1.69 -0.83
C ILE A 101 -21.36 -1.42 -2.32
N LYS A 102 -22.51 -1.82 -2.85
CA LYS A 102 -22.85 -1.61 -4.25
C LYS A 102 -24.05 -0.68 -4.37
N LEU A 103 -23.88 0.35 -5.20
CA LEU A 103 -24.92 1.29 -5.58
C LEU A 103 -25.30 1.05 -7.02
N LYS A 104 -26.59 0.99 -7.31
CA LYS A 104 -27.13 0.89 -8.66
C LYS A 104 -27.78 2.21 -9.05
N VAL A 105 -27.25 2.83 -10.10
CA VAL A 105 -27.77 4.08 -10.69
C VAL A 105 -28.69 3.73 -11.85
N TRP A 106 -29.84 4.39 -11.89
CA TRP A 106 -30.81 4.25 -12.96
C TRP A 106 -30.76 5.46 -13.88
N SER A 107 -30.71 5.27 -15.17
CA SER A 107 -30.88 6.35 -16.15
C SER A 107 -32.34 6.81 -16.21
N THR A 108 -32.61 7.98 -16.78
CA THR A 108 -33.99 8.39 -17.00
C THR A 108 -34.69 7.53 -18.05
N GLU A 109 -33.97 6.99 -19.02
CA GLU A 109 -34.51 5.99 -19.98
C GLU A 109 -34.94 4.70 -19.27
N ALA A 110 -34.13 4.20 -18.31
CA ALA A 110 -34.48 3.02 -17.56
C ALA A 110 -35.72 3.23 -16.70
N LEU A 111 -35.84 4.40 -16.06
CA LEU A 111 -37.00 4.77 -15.26
C LEU A 111 -38.29 4.96 -16.09
N ALA A 112 -38.14 5.51 -17.31
CA ALA A 112 -39.26 5.63 -18.24
C ALA A 112 -39.70 4.32 -18.90
N GLY A 113 -38.88 3.27 -18.75
CA GLY A 113 -39.14 1.97 -19.37
C GLY A 113 -38.78 1.88 -20.86
N THR A 114 -38.14 2.92 -21.41
CA THR A 114 -37.71 2.94 -22.82
C THR A 114 -36.46 2.08 -23.03
N SER A 115 -35.56 2.01 -22.02
CA SER A 115 -34.36 1.19 -22.02
C SER A 115 -34.09 0.66 -20.62
N PRO A 116 -34.81 -0.40 -20.16
CA PRO A 116 -34.76 -0.89 -18.78
C PRO A 116 -33.35 -1.31 -18.32
N ASP A 117 -32.48 -1.68 -19.24
CA ASP A 117 -31.10 -2.13 -18.97
C ASP A 117 -30.09 -0.99 -18.80
N GLN A 118 -30.51 0.26 -19.04
CA GLN A 118 -29.66 1.45 -18.87
C GLN A 118 -29.48 1.79 -17.39
N THR A 119 -28.75 0.92 -16.70
CA THR A 119 -28.37 1.05 -15.30
C THR A 119 -26.88 0.82 -15.14
N ARG A 120 -26.28 1.36 -14.08
CA ARG A 120 -24.86 1.14 -13.78
C ARG A 120 -24.65 0.86 -12.30
N GLU A 121 -23.86 -0.17 -12.01
CA GLU A 121 -23.51 -0.54 -10.65
C GLU A 121 -22.12 -0.02 -10.29
N TYR A 122 -22.03 0.71 -9.18
CA TYR A 122 -20.77 1.19 -8.60
C TYR A 122 -20.46 0.45 -7.31
N THR A 123 -19.19 0.11 -7.11
CA THR A 123 -18.69 -0.39 -5.83
C THR A 123 -18.05 0.75 -5.06
N ILE A 124 -18.54 1.03 -3.86
CA ILE A 124 -17.92 2.01 -2.94
C ILE A 124 -17.06 1.24 -1.96
N SER A 125 -15.80 1.63 -1.85
CA SER A 125 -14.87 1.10 -0.86
C SER A 125 -14.14 2.23 -0.14
N VAL A 126 -14.10 2.15 1.20
CA VAL A 126 -13.37 3.11 2.04
C VAL A 126 -12.14 2.43 2.62
N ARG A 127 -10.99 3.02 2.38
CA ARG A 127 -9.71 2.55 2.91
C ARG A 127 -9.41 3.25 4.23
N VAL A 128 -9.07 2.45 5.24
CA VAL A 128 -8.67 2.90 6.57
C VAL A 128 -7.27 2.35 6.86
N HIS A 129 -6.40 3.15 7.45
CA HIS A 129 -5.10 2.69 7.89
C HIS A 129 -5.23 1.60 8.95
N LYS A 130 -4.57 0.46 8.75
CA LYS A 130 -4.49 -0.61 9.77
C LYS A 130 -3.57 -0.24 10.91
N HIS A 131 -2.59 0.60 10.64
CA HIS A 131 -1.61 1.11 11.60
C HIS A 131 -1.41 2.59 11.31
N ASP A 132 -1.16 3.35 12.35
CA ASP A 132 -0.80 4.75 12.24
C ASP A 132 0.51 4.87 11.44
N PRO A 133 0.51 5.54 10.27
CA PRO A 133 1.70 5.65 9.43
C PRO A 133 2.83 6.45 10.10
N ASP A 134 2.49 7.33 11.05
CA ASP A 134 3.46 8.15 11.77
C ASP A 134 4.01 7.46 13.03
N SER A 135 3.50 6.27 13.38
CA SER A 135 3.98 5.51 14.53
C SER A 135 4.97 4.42 14.12
N LEU A 136 6.20 4.52 14.61
CA LEU A 136 7.18 3.44 14.50
C LEU A 136 6.84 2.34 15.52
N ARG A 137 6.52 1.15 15.03
CA ARG A 137 6.25 -0.01 15.86
C ARG A 137 7.38 -1.03 15.73
N TRP A 138 8.00 -1.33 16.86
CA TRP A 138 8.97 -2.41 16.96
C TRP A 138 8.27 -3.67 17.44
N ASN A 139 8.32 -4.72 16.63
CA ASN A 139 7.87 -6.02 17.05
C ASN A 139 9.09 -6.89 17.32
N TYR A 140 9.12 -7.51 18.51
CA TYR A 140 10.11 -8.54 18.78
C TYR A 140 9.80 -9.75 17.89
N VAL A 141 10.79 -10.19 17.13
CA VAL A 141 10.65 -11.34 16.23
C VAL A 141 11.29 -12.59 16.82
N ALA A 142 12.60 -12.56 17.07
CA ALA A 142 13.34 -13.65 17.67
C ALA A 142 14.75 -13.17 18.09
N ASN A 143 15.38 -13.90 19.01
CA ASN A 143 16.81 -13.77 19.26
C ASN A 143 17.62 -14.48 18.17
N ILE A 144 18.70 -13.85 17.72
CA ILE A 144 19.66 -14.46 16.79
C ILE A 144 20.44 -15.59 17.50
N SER A 145 20.74 -15.40 18.78
CA SER A 145 21.44 -16.37 19.62
C SER A 145 20.85 -16.41 21.02
N ASN A 146 20.67 -17.60 21.57
CA ASN A 146 19.89 -17.80 22.81
C ASN A 146 20.67 -17.56 24.12
N SER A 147 21.97 -17.32 24.13
CA SER A 147 22.69 -17.40 25.42
C SER A 147 24.03 -16.69 25.50
N GLU A 148 24.50 -15.96 24.51
CA GLU A 148 25.91 -15.61 24.50
C GLU A 148 26.13 -14.12 24.38
N SER A 149 27.19 -13.60 24.99
CA SER A 149 27.53 -12.19 24.87
C SER A 149 28.01 -11.88 23.44
N ILE A 150 27.15 -11.29 22.64
CA ILE A 150 27.51 -10.74 21.33
C ILE A 150 28.33 -9.48 21.59
N LYS A 151 29.60 -9.49 21.21
CA LYS A 151 30.48 -8.32 21.35
C LYS A 151 30.29 -7.32 20.22
N GLU A 152 30.17 -7.82 19.02
CA GLU A 152 30.05 -7.03 17.80
C GLU A 152 29.15 -7.73 16.81
N GLN A 153 28.38 -6.95 16.04
CA GLN A 153 27.53 -7.51 14.98
C GLN A 153 27.43 -6.57 13.79
N LYS A 154 27.28 -7.16 12.62
CA LYS A 154 27.00 -6.45 11.36
C LYS A 154 25.96 -7.23 10.57
N THR A 155 24.88 -6.55 10.17
CA THR A 155 23.83 -7.16 9.36
C THR A 155 23.86 -6.59 7.94
N VAL A 156 23.77 -7.49 6.97
CA VAL A 156 23.70 -7.17 5.53
C VAL A 156 22.62 -8.02 4.87
N ILE A 157 22.18 -7.60 3.69
CA ILE A 157 21.18 -8.32 2.91
C ILE A 157 21.86 -8.83 1.63
N LEU A 158 21.62 -10.11 1.31
CA LEU A 158 22.09 -10.75 0.10
C LEU A 158 20.94 -11.50 -0.57
N GLY A 159 20.42 -10.96 -1.66
CA GLY A 159 19.22 -11.50 -2.31
C GLY A 159 18.03 -11.53 -1.35
N GLU A 160 17.48 -12.72 -1.11
CA GLU A 160 16.36 -12.94 -0.18
C GLU A 160 16.81 -13.27 1.24
N ASN A 161 18.11 -13.26 1.53
CA ASN A 161 18.65 -13.60 2.83
C ASN A 161 19.09 -12.36 3.62
N ILE A 162 18.84 -12.40 4.92
CA ILE A 162 19.41 -11.50 5.92
C ILE A 162 20.55 -12.24 6.59
N LEU A 163 21.76 -11.67 6.52
CA LEU A 163 22.96 -12.24 7.13
C LEU A 163 23.43 -11.35 8.26
N THR A 164 23.56 -11.90 9.45
CA THR A 164 24.11 -11.20 10.60
C THR A 164 25.43 -11.86 11.01
N TYR A 165 26.52 -11.17 10.82
CA TYR A 165 27.83 -11.56 11.30
C TYR A 165 27.99 -11.12 12.74
N SER A 166 28.46 -12.02 13.60
CA SER A 166 28.62 -11.74 15.03
C SER A 166 29.85 -12.46 15.58
N VAL A 167 30.58 -11.78 16.45
CA VAL A 167 31.64 -12.40 17.23
C VAL A 167 31.02 -12.89 18.55
N VAL A 168 30.90 -14.21 18.64
CA VAL A 168 30.32 -14.92 19.78
C VAL A 168 31.39 -15.85 20.38
N ASP A 169 31.70 -15.71 21.64
CA ASP A 169 32.76 -16.47 22.34
C ASP A 169 34.12 -16.41 21.62
N ASN A 170 34.47 -15.24 21.08
CA ASN A 170 35.65 -14.97 20.27
C ASN A 170 35.71 -15.78 18.96
N VAL A 171 34.59 -16.25 18.45
CA VAL A 171 34.46 -16.89 17.14
C VAL A 171 33.54 -16.07 16.24
N LEU A 172 34.00 -15.75 15.04
CA LEU A 172 33.15 -15.10 14.04
C LEU A 172 32.21 -16.13 13.41
N LYS A 173 30.92 -15.89 13.57
CA LYS A 173 29.85 -16.71 13.00
C LYS A 173 28.95 -15.84 12.10
N VAL A 174 28.26 -16.47 11.17
CA VAL A 174 27.19 -15.85 10.39
C VAL A 174 25.87 -16.53 10.68
N TYR A 175 24.86 -15.75 11.00
CA TYR A 175 23.49 -16.19 11.19
C TYR A 175 22.69 -15.75 9.97
N ILE A 176 21.97 -16.69 9.36
CA ILE A 176 21.23 -16.48 8.13
C ILE A 176 19.76 -16.73 8.39
N ALA A 177 18.91 -15.78 7.95
CA ALA A 177 17.46 -15.92 7.91
C ALA A 177 16.93 -15.42 6.58
N GLN A 178 15.77 -15.89 6.14
CA GLN A 178 15.10 -15.38 4.95
C GLN A 178 14.32 -14.10 5.25
N LYS A 179 14.26 -13.19 4.30
CA LYS A 179 13.34 -12.04 4.35
C LYS A 179 11.90 -12.56 4.55
N GLY A 180 11.15 -11.92 5.42
CA GLY A 180 9.78 -12.34 5.75
C GLY A 180 9.69 -13.52 6.72
N ASN A 181 10.80 -14.22 7.03
CA ASN A 181 10.86 -15.27 8.06
C ASN A 181 12.07 -15.10 8.97
N ALA A 182 12.23 -13.91 9.55
CA ALA A 182 13.33 -13.62 10.49
C ALA A 182 13.18 -14.31 11.87
N MET A 183 12.22 -15.21 12.02
CA MET A 183 12.08 -16.04 13.23
C MET A 183 12.97 -17.28 13.24
N SER A 184 13.52 -17.66 12.08
CA SER A 184 14.32 -18.86 11.90
C SER A 184 15.73 -18.50 11.45
N TRP A 185 16.64 -18.37 12.42
CA TRP A 185 18.06 -18.10 12.16
C TRP A 185 18.87 -19.39 12.17
N VAL A 186 19.69 -19.59 11.13
CA VAL A 186 20.62 -20.71 11.02
C VAL A 186 22.03 -20.20 11.23
N SER A 187 22.72 -20.74 12.24
CA SER A 187 24.12 -20.42 12.54
C SER A 187 25.06 -21.21 11.63
N ASN A 188 26.00 -20.52 11.01
CA ASN A 188 27.04 -21.11 10.16
C ASN A 188 28.42 -20.60 10.60
N SER A 189 29.41 -21.47 10.50
CA SER A 189 30.83 -21.08 10.57
C SER A 189 31.27 -20.61 9.19
N LEU A 190 32.17 -19.63 9.13
CA LEU A 190 32.73 -19.20 7.86
C LEU A 190 33.71 -20.27 7.34
N GLU A 191 33.62 -20.54 6.05
CA GLU A 191 34.58 -21.38 5.33
C GLU A 191 35.75 -20.50 4.83
N GLU A 192 36.98 -20.99 4.97
CA GLU A 192 38.19 -20.26 4.55
C GLU A 192 38.20 -18.81 5.06
N ASN A 193 37.90 -18.65 6.38
CA ASN A 193 37.67 -17.35 7.01
C ASN A 193 38.89 -16.43 6.95
N PRO A 194 38.91 -15.39 6.10
CA PRO A 194 40.02 -14.45 5.96
C PRO A 194 40.07 -13.44 7.12
N PHE A 195 38.98 -13.31 7.88
CA PHE A 195 38.82 -12.32 8.95
C PHE A 195 39.26 -12.84 10.32
N LYS A 196 39.67 -14.08 10.40
CA LYS A 196 39.97 -14.78 11.68
C LYS A 196 38.74 -14.71 12.59
N ASN A 197 38.87 -14.11 13.76
CA ASN A 197 37.80 -13.95 14.75
C ASN A 197 37.41 -12.46 14.90
N SER A 198 37.76 -11.61 13.95
CA SER A 198 37.41 -10.20 13.94
C SER A 198 36.19 -9.96 13.07
N LEU A 199 35.31 -9.07 13.49
CA LEU A 199 34.19 -8.65 12.64
C LEU A 199 34.69 -7.65 11.59
N PRO A 200 34.59 -7.97 10.27
CA PRO A 200 34.91 -7.00 9.27
C PRO A 200 33.83 -5.90 9.23
N SER A 201 34.15 -4.73 9.77
CA SER A 201 33.24 -3.58 9.82
C SER A 201 32.84 -3.07 8.43
N SER A 202 33.65 -3.40 7.42
CA SER A 202 33.49 -2.99 6.02
C SER A 202 32.55 -3.87 5.20
N ILE A 203 31.94 -4.93 5.76
CA ILE A 203 31.03 -5.78 4.99
C ILE A 203 29.92 -4.93 4.38
N LEU A 204 29.76 -5.00 3.06
CA LEU A 204 28.69 -4.38 2.31
C LEU A 204 28.13 -5.34 1.26
N SER A 205 26.88 -5.11 0.85
CA SER A 205 26.24 -5.84 -0.23
C SER A 205 26.13 -4.95 -1.47
N TYR A 206 26.62 -5.44 -2.60
CA TYR A 206 26.52 -4.77 -3.87
C TYR A 206 26.39 -5.78 -5.02
N ASN A 207 25.52 -5.52 -5.95
CA ASN A 207 25.28 -6.33 -7.15
C ASN A 207 25.16 -7.83 -6.86
N ASN A 208 24.35 -8.19 -5.84
CA ASN A 208 24.10 -9.55 -5.38
C ASN A 208 25.35 -10.32 -4.93
N LYS A 209 26.37 -9.60 -4.48
CA LYS A 209 27.56 -10.13 -3.81
C LYS A 209 27.83 -9.35 -2.53
N LEU A 210 28.57 -9.94 -1.62
CA LEU A 210 29.14 -9.27 -0.46
C LEU A 210 30.60 -8.96 -0.72
N TYR A 211 31.03 -7.80 -0.22
CA TYR A 211 32.43 -7.36 -0.24
C TYR A 211 32.86 -6.98 1.17
N ALA A 212 34.09 -7.26 1.51
CA ALA A 212 34.68 -6.87 2.79
C ALA A 212 36.18 -6.67 2.67
N THR A 213 36.74 -5.83 3.56
CA THR A 213 38.18 -5.69 3.76
C THR A 213 38.56 -6.20 5.13
N THR A 214 39.79 -6.72 5.29
CA THR A 214 40.34 -7.03 6.60
C THR A 214 40.86 -5.77 7.27
N ALA A 215 40.74 -5.68 8.60
CA ALA A 215 41.33 -4.58 9.36
C ALA A 215 42.84 -4.75 9.59
N ASP A 216 43.37 -5.94 9.27
CA ASP A 216 44.76 -6.28 9.55
C ASP A 216 45.69 -5.83 8.42
N ASN A 217 46.55 -4.91 8.77
CA ASN A 217 47.75 -4.51 8.05
C ASN A 217 47.57 -3.91 6.66
N ASN A 218 48.26 -2.87 6.41
CA ASN A 218 48.49 -2.07 5.22
C ASN A 218 48.29 -2.70 3.81
N ASP A 219 47.94 -3.96 3.71
CA ASP A 219 47.60 -4.68 2.49
C ASP A 219 46.08 -4.87 2.44
N GLY A 220 45.38 -3.85 1.96
CA GLY A 220 43.90 -3.84 1.90
C GLY A 220 43.35 -4.81 0.86
N ASN A 221 43.44 -6.11 1.15
CA ASN A 221 42.79 -7.11 0.31
C ASN A 221 41.27 -6.97 0.41
N VAL A 222 40.58 -6.91 -0.72
CA VAL A 222 39.14 -7.00 -0.80
C VAL A 222 38.74 -8.44 -1.00
N TYR A 223 37.84 -8.90 -0.16
CA TYR A 223 37.24 -10.23 -0.25
C TYR A 223 35.82 -10.12 -0.79
N GLU A 224 35.38 -11.11 -1.55
CA GLU A 224 34.03 -11.21 -2.03
C GLU A 224 33.38 -12.54 -1.67
N SER A 225 32.05 -12.55 -1.55
CA SER A 225 31.27 -13.75 -1.29
C SER A 225 29.91 -13.69 -1.99
N THR A 226 29.47 -14.81 -2.54
CA THR A 226 28.14 -14.97 -3.16
C THR A 226 27.11 -15.60 -2.23
N ASN A 227 27.54 -16.18 -1.10
CA ASN A 227 26.66 -16.86 -0.15
C ASN A 227 26.81 -16.37 1.31
N GLY A 228 27.83 -15.52 1.56
CA GLY A 228 28.12 -14.99 2.89
C GLY A 228 28.84 -15.95 3.83
N ILE A 229 29.14 -17.18 3.42
CA ILE A 229 29.82 -18.21 4.22
C ILE A 229 31.25 -18.42 3.72
N LYS A 230 31.41 -18.60 2.41
CA LYS A 230 32.70 -18.74 1.75
C LYS A 230 33.15 -17.40 1.19
N TRP A 231 34.39 -17.01 1.50
CA TRP A 231 34.98 -15.76 1.08
C TRP A 231 36.23 -16.01 0.26
N GLU A 232 36.37 -15.33 -0.85
CA GLU A 232 37.51 -15.42 -1.76
C GLU A 232 38.10 -14.02 -2.01
N THR A 233 39.39 -13.94 -2.32
CA THR A 233 39.97 -12.65 -2.68
C THR A 233 39.33 -12.14 -3.96
N SER A 234 38.88 -10.89 -3.94
CA SER A 234 38.27 -10.28 -5.11
C SER A 234 39.33 -9.88 -6.14
N GLY A 235 39.23 -10.40 -7.35
CA GLY A 235 40.11 -10.02 -8.45
C GLY A 235 39.88 -8.60 -9.01
N LEU A 236 38.87 -7.89 -8.50
CA LEU A 236 38.51 -6.55 -8.98
C LEU A 236 39.52 -5.47 -8.56
N PHE A 237 40.31 -5.73 -7.51
CA PHE A 237 41.18 -4.74 -6.87
C PHE A 237 42.62 -5.25 -6.70
N GLU A 238 43.10 -6.11 -7.61
CA GLU A 238 44.49 -6.56 -7.55
C GLU A 238 45.42 -5.36 -7.72
N ASN A 239 46.26 -5.12 -6.69
CA ASN A 239 47.26 -4.05 -6.62
C ASN A 239 46.79 -2.63 -6.28
N GLU A 240 45.59 -2.46 -5.74
CA GLU A 240 45.16 -1.15 -5.26
C GLU A 240 44.82 -1.17 -3.75
N HIS A 241 45.23 -0.12 -3.02
CA HIS A 241 44.82 0.10 -1.64
C HIS A 241 43.36 0.60 -1.66
N VAL A 242 42.40 -0.27 -1.27
CA VAL A 242 41.00 0.07 -1.29
C VAL A 242 40.44 0.20 0.11
N ASN A 243 39.87 1.37 0.41
CA ASN A 243 39.05 1.58 1.58
C ASN A 243 37.57 1.50 1.18
N LEU A 244 36.90 0.41 1.56
CA LEU A 244 35.46 0.30 1.38
C LEU A 244 34.76 1.16 2.41
N SER A 245 34.25 2.30 2.03
CA SER A 245 33.40 3.12 2.86
C SER A 245 31.98 3.15 2.32
N LEU A 246 31.00 2.99 3.21
CA LEU A 246 29.60 3.22 2.89
C LEU A 246 29.39 4.73 2.75
N ILE A 247 29.35 5.21 1.51
CA ILE A 247 28.77 6.53 1.24
C ILE A 247 27.26 6.30 1.16
N HIS A 248 26.54 6.79 2.16
CA HIS A 248 25.10 6.93 2.05
C HIS A 248 24.83 8.05 1.04
N ILE A 249 24.32 7.67 -0.10
CA ILE A 249 23.70 8.59 -1.05
C ILE A 249 22.22 8.68 -0.73
#